data_7b6f0a360112ab89df359a3e2d85fd2b
#
_entry.id   7b6f0a360112ab89df359a3e2d85fd2b
#
_cell.length_a   1.000
_cell.length_b   1.000
_cell.length_c   1.000
_cell.angle_alpha   90.00
_cell.angle_beta   90.00
_cell.angle_gamma   90.00
#
_symmetry.space_group_name_H-M   'P 1'
#
loop_
_entity.id
_entity.type
_entity.pdbx_description
1 polymer ?
#
loop_
_entity_poly.entity_id
_entity_poly.type
_entity_poly.pdbx_seq_one_letter_code
_entity_poly.pdbx_strand_id
1 'polypeptide(L)'
;MKSITVGLLALAAAAYLSPIAIADSAKDVSQIPIKHFVYIIQENITFDHYFGTYPGADGIPLDAKFAYSPGGLATVSPFHLNTTSIPHDLNHSWQAAHVSEDGGKMDGFLWGEWPEALSYYWQGTLPKVDPEDIMPVTGNVDDANGGRKGGNGARLMTRVSRIIARFDKDNDSKLDISELTNLLTVQPRFGIGHGTVPLINGVPMTPNQRAAQMLKAYDADEDGKLNAEELVNVLRNGGRETPGAEAVTAGQLPTEHLTAPPAGPTPVWVRNTLSYYDWHEIPNYWDYARRYTLCDRFFSSVDGPSEPNHLYTVAAQSGGLVNNPPPNIGGQDGVYTFPTMAELLQKTGVSWKYYDEKADPHKHSLWNPLPGFKAFQSSPELMSHLVGLTEFYHDAKAGTLPQVCWIVPTARDSEHPPADSARGMRHVTDLINAIMSGPNWKDTAIVLTWDDFGGFYDHVMPPNVDEYGYGPRVPTLVISPYARPGYICHSTFDFTSPLKLIEEKFSLQPLASRDASAKDMLDCFDFQQQPLAPDVITLQTTLDFSTMKTRQP
;
A
#
# COMPACT_ATOMS: atom_id res chain seq x y z
N MET A 1 -88.61 -40.53 2.02
CA MET A 1 -88.31 -39.23 2.52
C MET A 1 -86.79 -39.21 2.80
N LYS A 2 -86.00 -38.83 1.81
CA LYS A 2 -84.53 -38.68 1.94
C LYS A 2 -84.18 -37.28 1.46
N SER A 3 -83.70 -36.47 2.36
CA SER A 3 -83.21 -35.10 2.14
C SER A 3 -81.81 -35.18 1.51
N ILE A 4 -81.60 -34.49 0.39
CA ILE A 4 -80.30 -34.40 -0.30
C ILE A 4 -79.84 -33.01 0.02
N THR A 5 -78.69 -32.92 0.74
CA THR A 5 -77.97 -31.66 0.99
C THR A 5 -76.87 -31.50 -0.08
N VAL A 6 -76.98 -30.43 -0.84
CA VAL A 6 -75.98 -30.05 -1.83
C VAL A 6 -74.96 -29.16 -1.12
N GLY A 7 -73.72 -29.61 -1.06
CA GLY A 7 -72.59 -28.83 -0.58
C GLY A 7 -71.94 -28.02 -1.71
N LEU A 8 -71.88 -26.69 -1.56
CA LEU A 8 -71.13 -25.81 -2.42
C LEU A 8 -69.64 -25.88 -2.04
N LEU A 9 -68.80 -26.32 -2.94
CA LEU A 9 -67.35 -26.17 -2.89
C LEU A 9 -66.98 -24.80 -3.48
N ALA A 10 -66.47 -23.87 -2.66
CA ALA A 10 -65.85 -22.65 -3.12
C ALA A 10 -64.36 -22.93 -3.40
N LEU A 11 -63.97 -22.89 -4.67
CA LEU A 11 -62.57 -22.87 -5.08
C LEU A 11 -62.03 -21.45 -4.87
N ALA A 12 -61.12 -21.25 -3.93
CA ALA A 12 -60.30 -20.07 -3.80
C ALA A 12 -59.07 -20.23 -4.70
N ALA A 13 -59.04 -19.52 -5.83
CA ALA A 13 -57.85 -19.37 -6.65
C ALA A 13 -56.90 -18.38 -5.99
N ALA A 14 -55.82 -18.86 -5.36
CA ALA A 14 -54.71 -18.05 -4.92
C ALA A 14 -53.88 -17.67 -6.15
N ALA A 15 -54.00 -16.42 -6.57
CA ALA A 15 -53.09 -15.83 -7.56
C ALA A 15 -51.73 -15.64 -6.88
N TYR A 16 -50.75 -16.49 -7.24
CA TYR A 16 -49.36 -16.26 -6.94
C TYR A 16 -48.88 -15.07 -7.83
N LEU A 17 -48.83 -13.91 -7.23
CA LEU A 17 -48.04 -12.79 -7.77
C LEU A 17 -46.59 -13.15 -7.60
N SER A 18 -45.97 -13.69 -8.66
CA SER A 18 -44.50 -13.75 -8.77
C SER A 18 -43.97 -12.32 -8.66
N PRO A 19 -42.97 -12.06 -7.82
CA PRO A 19 -42.29 -10.77 -7.87
C PRO A 19 -41.71 -10.63 -9.28
N ILE A 20 -42.16 -9.61 -9.99
CA ILE A 20 -41.50 -9.16 -11.22
C ILE A 20 -40.10 -8.74 -10.76
N ALA A 21 -39.13 -9.60 -11.01
CA ALA A 21 -37.75 -9.18 -10.98
C ALA A 21 -37.65 -8.06 -12.04
N ILE A 22 -37.56 -6.82 -11.58
CA ILE A 22 -37.11 -5.73 -12.41
C ILE A 22 -35.68 -6.13 -12.78
N ALA A 23 -35.53 -6.72 -13.97
CA ALA A 23 -34.21 -6.86 -14.57
C ALA A 23 -33.67 -5.42 -14.62
N ASP A 24 -32.69 -5.14 -13.79
CA ASP A 24 -31.86 -3.97 -13.92
C ASP A 24 -31.34 -4.04 -15.37
N SER A 25 -31.88 -3.20 -16.24
CA SER A 25 -31.38 -3.10 -17.62
C SER A 25 -29.92 -2.71 -17.44
N ALA A 26 -29.00 -3.62 -17.77
CA ALA A 26 -27.57 -3.36 -17.75
C ALA A 26 -27.37 -1.98 -18.41
N LYS A 27 -27.03 -0.97 -17.61
CA LYS A 27 -26.78 0.37 -18.13
C LYS A 27 -25.63 0.23 -19.11
N ASP A 28 -25.82 0.65 -20.35
CA ASP A 28 -24.75 0.68 -21.33
C ASP A 28 -23.70 1.70 -20.86
N VAL A 29 -22.65 1.20 -20.21
CA VAL A 29 -21.59 2.03 -19.61
C VAL A 29 -20.90 2.91 -20.65
N SER A 30 -20.89 2.48 -21.92
CA SER A 30 -20.34 3.28 -23.02
C SER A 30 -21.06 4.63 -23.19
N GLN A 31 -22.30 4.74 -22.73
CA GLN A 31 -23.16 5.92 -22.88
C GLN A 31 -23.18 6.85 -21.65
N ILE A 32 -22.46 6.53 -20.57
CA ILE A 32 -22.39 7.44 -19.43
C ILE A 32 -21.77 8.79 -19.83
N PRO A 33 -22.18 9.90 -19.18
CA PRO A 33 -21.71 11.24 -19.58
C PRO A 33 -20.24 11.53 -19.26
N ILE A 34 -19.57 10.66 -18.49
CA ILE A 34 -18.16 10.81 -18.14
C ILE A 34 -17.30 10.59 -19.38
N LYS A 35 -16.36 11.51 -19.61
CA LYS A 35 -15.39 11.46 -20.70
C LYS A 35 -13.95 11.46 -20.22
N HIS A 36 -13.72 11.97 -19.00
CA HIS A 36 -12.41 12.05 -18.38
C HIS A 36 -12.41 11.30 -17.06
N PHE A 37 -11.51 10.34 -16.93
CA PHE A 37 -11.26 9.59 -15.70
C PHE A 37 -9.91 10.03 -15.13
N VAL A 38 -9.91 10.57 -13.93
CA VAL A 38 -8.71 11.05 -13.25
C VAL A 38 -8.51 10.22 -12.00
N TYR A 39 -7.44 9.45 -11.96
CA TYR A 39 -7.10 8.58 -10.85
C TYR A 39 -5.96 9.24 -10.07
N ILE A 40 -6.26 9.78 -8.88
CA ILE A 40 -5.30 10.41 -7.97
C ILE A 40 -4.98 9.41 -6.88
N ILE A 41 -3.71 9.06 -6.72
CA ILE A 41 -3.25 8.04 -5.78
C ILE A 41 -2.26 8.69 -4.83
N GLN A 42 -2.59 8.71 -3.55
CA GLN A 42 -1.75 9.13 -2.44
C GLN A 42 -1.19 7.91 -1.71
N GLU A 43 -0.46 8.08 -0.60
CA GLU A 43 0.37 7.06 0.02
C GLU A 43 -0.05 6.75 1.46
N ASN A 44 -0.10 5.44 1.77
CA ASN A 44 0.04 4.87 3.12
C ASN A 44 -1.02 5.27 4.15
N ILE A 45 -2.30 5.17 3.82
CA ILE A 45 -3.38 5.52 4.76
C ILE A 45 -4.51 4.48 4.71
N THR A 46 -4.96 4.00 5.89
CA THR A 46 -6.18 3.20 5.98
C THR A 46 -7.44 4.04 6.00
N PHE A 47 -8.56 3.39 5.67
CA PHE A 47 -9.88 4.00 5.80
C PHE A 47 -10.15 4.44 7.25
N ASP A 48 -9.84 3.61 8.22
CA ASP A 48 -10.09 3.94 9.63
C ASP A 48 -9.23 5.09 10.15
N HIS A 49 -8.01 5.26 9.62
CA HIS A 49 -7.16 6.38 10.01
C HIS A 49 -7.76 7.73 9.59
N TYR A 50 -8.43 7.82 8.42
CA TYR A 50 -9.00 9.09 7.92
C TYR A 50 -10.51 9.23 8.12
N PHE A 51 -11.26 8.14 8.02
CA PHE A 51 -12.72 8.16 8.06
C PHE A 51 -13.32 7.20 9.08
N GLY A 52 -12.52 6.60 9.95
CA GLY A 52 -12.96 5.64 10.96
C GLY A 52 -13.97 6.22 11.96
N THR A 53 -14.05 7.56 12.08
CA THR A 53 -15.05 8.25 12.91
C THR A 53 -16.12 8.99 12.08
N TYR A 54 -16.13 8.82 10.74
CA TYR A 54 -17.06 9.50 9.85
C TYR A 54 -18.49 8.97 10.07
N PRO A 55 -19.50 9.87 10.23
CA PRO A 55 -20.88 9.48 10.54
C PRO A 55 -21.50 8.62 9.44
N GLY A 56 -21.96 7.44 9.80
CA GLY A 56 -22.65 6.52 8.87
C GLY A 56 -21.72 5.56 8.11
N ALA A 57 -20.40 5.77 8.15
CA ALA A 57 -19.45 4.84 7.58
C ALA A 57 -19.25 3.60 8.47
N ASP A 58 -18.79 2.52 7.86
CA ASP A 58 -18.31 1.31 8.54
C ASP A 58 -16.92 1.63 9.14
N GLY A 59 -16.92 2.31 10.29
CA GLY A 59 -15.71 2.84 10.93
C GLY A 59 -15.38 2.17 12.25
N ILE A 60 -14.31 2.64 12.91
CA ILE A 60 -13.70 2.06 14.10
C ILE A 60 -14.77 1.61 15.13
N PRO A 61 -14.76 0.35 15.61
CA PRO A 61 -15.63 -0.10 16.69
C PRO A 61 -15.40 0.72 17.97
N LEU A 62 -16.50 1.10 18.66
CA LEU A 62 -16.44 1.97 19.85
C LEU A 62 -15.72 1.34 21.04
N ASP A 63 -15.58 0.02 21.04
CA ASP A 63 -14.95 -0.77 22.10
C ASP A 63 -13.62 -1.40 21.64
N ALA A 64 -13.06 -0.96 20.52
CA ALA A 64 -11.80 -1.47 19.98
C ALA A 64 -10.66 -1.34 21.01
N LYS A 65 -9.97 -2.46 21.25
CA LYS A 65 -8.86 -2.55 22.18
C LYS A 65 -7.80 -3.51 21.66
N PHE A 66 -6.57 -3.12 21.80
CA PHE A 66 -5.40 -3.82 21.27
C PHE A 66 -4.47 -4.20 22.38
N ALA A 67 -4.12 -5.48 22.47
CA ALA A 67 -3.08 -5.94 23.38
C ALA A 67 -1.70 -5.48 22.89
N TYR A 68 -0.85 -5.05 23.80
CA TYR A 68 0.54 -4.66 23.46
C TYR A 68 1.40 -5.85 23.00
N SER A 69 1.00 -7.07 23.33
CA SER A 69 1.65 -8.30 22.91
C SER A 69 0.63 -9.43 22.77
N PRO A 70 0.88 -10.45 21.93
CA PRO A 70 0.01 -11.60 21.81
C PRO A 70 -0.30 -12.24 23.18
N GLY A 71 -1.59 -12.34 23.53
CA GLY A 71 -2.05 -12.86 24.84
C GLY A 71 -1.81 -11.95 26.04
N GLY A 72 -1.32 -10.73 25.83
CA GLY A 72 -1.10 -9.74 26.89
C GLY A 72 -2.41 -9.20 27.46
N LEU A 73 -2.41 -8.85 28.78
CA LEU A 73 -3.59 -8.29 29.46
C LEU A 73 -3.68 -6.76 29.35
N ALA A 74 -2.55 -6.10 29.14
CA ALA A 74 -2.53 -4.63 28.97
C ALA A 74 -2.99 -4.28 27.56
N THR A 75 -3.96 -3.37 27.46
CA THR A 75 -4.55 -2.95 26.19
C THR A 75 -4.51 -1.43 26.01
N VAL A 76 -4.61 -0.99 24.76
CA VAL A 76 -4.77 0.38 24.34
C VAL A 76 -5.91 0.49 23.33
N SER A 77 -6.64 1.59 23.34
CA SER A 77 -7.66 1.89 22.31
C SER A 77 -7.09 2.79 21.22
N PRO A 78 -7.74 2.83 20.03
CA PRO A 78 -7.48 3.86 19.03
C PRO A 78 -7.60 5.26 19.65
N PHE A 79 -6.87 6.21 19.12
CA PHE A 79 -6.86 7.56 19.67
C PHE A 79 -6.78 8.64 18.58
N HIS A 80 -7.42 9.76 18.84
CA HIS A 80 -7.35 10.91 17.95
C HIS A 80 -5.95 11.53 18.01
N LEU A 81 -5.33 11.71 16.84
CA LEU A 81 -4.02 12.33 16.70
C LEU A 81 -4.20 13.78 16.25
N ASN A 82 -3.84 14.73 17.12
CA ASN A 82 -4.03 16.16 16.90
C ASN A 82 -2.82 16.83 16.18
N THR A 83 -2.11 16.10 15.36
CA THR A 83 -1.00 16.59 14.52
C THR A 83 -1.02 15.89 13.20
N THR A 84 -0.77 16.60 12.12
CA THR A 84 -0.79 16.09 10.75
C THR A 84 0.53 15.48 10.30
N SER A 85 1.53 15.43 11.18
CA SER A 85 2.85 14.87 10.88
C SER A 85 3.16 13.71 11.81
N ILE A 86 3.39 12.55 11.24
CA ILE A 86 3.84 11.33 11.90
C ILE A 86 5.32 11.15 11.56
N PRO A 87 6.23 11.24 12.54
CA PRO A 87 7.66 11.37 12.25
C PRO A 87 8.36 10.08 11.82
N HIS A 88 7.66 8.97 11.87
CA HIS A 88 8.18 7.64 11.54
C HIS A 88 7.24 6.94 10.58
N ASP A 89 7.82 6.32 9.58
CA ASP A 89 7.13 5.39 8.71
C ASP A 89 6.81 4.11 9.49
N LEU A 90 5.60 3.60 9.37
CA LEU A 90 5.14 2.39 10.01
C LEU A 90 5.44 1.17 9.11
N ASN A 91 5.53 0.00 9.71
CA ASN A 91 5.80 -1.21 8.95
C ASN A 91 4.55 -1.69 8.20
N HIS A 92 4.59 -1.62 6.88
CA HIS A 92 3.49 -2.03 5.99
C HIS A 92 3.93 -3.08 4.95
N SER A 93 4.98 -3.86 5.28
CA SER A 93 5.37 -5.00 4.46
C SER A 93 4.29 -6.08 4.43
N TRP A 94 4.33 -6.98 3.45
CA TRP A 94 3.47 -8.16 3.37
C TRP A 94 3.39 -8.93 4.70
N GLN A 95 4.55 -9.12 5.34
CA GLN A 95 4.62 -9.82 6.62
C GLN A 95 3.93 -9.04 7.75
N ALA A 96 4.13 -7.72 7.79
CA ALA A 96 3.50 -6.86 8.79
C ALA A 96 1.98 -6.85 8.65
N ALA A 97 1.47 -6.80 7.42
CA ALA A 97 0.05 -6.85 7.13
C ALA A 97 -0.59 -8.13 7.68
N HIS A 98 -0.02 -9.28 7.38
CA HIS A 98 -0.53 -10.57 7.90
C HIS A 98 -0.45 -10.70 9.43
N VAL A 99 0.59 -10.13 10.06
CA VAL A 99 0.67 -10.05 11.53
C VAL A 99 -0.44 -9.13 12.06
N SER A 100 -0.69 -8.02 11.39
CA SER A 100 -1.72 -7.04 11.76
C SER A 100 -3.12 -7.62 11.68
N GLU A 101 -3.38 -8.43 10.67
CA GLU A 101 -4.66 -9.12 10.48
C GLU A 101 -4.93 -10.21 11.52
N ASP A 102 -3.91 -10.86 12.09
CA ASP A 102 -3.99 -11.96 13.05
C ASP A 102 -5.10 -12.99 12.69
N GLY A 103 -5.07 -13.45 11.43
CA GLY A 103 -6.06 -14.44 10.94
C GLY A 103 -7.50 -13.95 10.95
N GLY A 104 -7.70 -12.65 10.75
CA GLY A 104 -8.99 -11.99 10.64
C GLY A 104 -9.51 -11.33 11.90
N LYS A 105 -8.73 -11.32 12.99
CA LYS A 105 -9.10 -10.61 14.21
C LYS A 105 -8.83 -9.11 14.11
N MET A 106 -7.95 -8.70 13.20
CA MET A 106 -7.56 -7.31 12.99
C MET A 106 -7.04 -6.63 14.28
N ASP A 107 -6.31 -7.35 15.11
CA ASP A 107 -5.84 -6.87 16.42
C ASP A 107 -4.31 -6.90 16.59
N GLY A 108 -3.57 -7.33 15.55
CA GLY A 108 -2.12 -7.46 15.56
C GLY A 108 -1.32 -6.22 15.11
N PHE A 109 -1.95 -5.07 14.84
CA PHE A 109 -1.27 -3.87 14.28
C PHE A 109 -0.13 -3.34 15.14
N LEU A 110 -0.24 -3.38 16.46
CA LEU A 110 0.89 -3.06 17.35
C LEU A 110 2.04 -4.06 17.22
N TRP A 111 1.74 -5.30 16.87
CA TRP A 111 2.74 -6.36 16.77
C TRP A 111 3.46 -6.30 15.41
N GLY A 112 2.75 -5.92 14.35
CA GLY A 112 3.32 -5.71 13.02
C GLY A 112 4.47 -4.70 12.99
N GLU A 113 4.46 -3.76 13.96
CA GLU A 113 5.52 -2.76 14.13
C GLU A 113 6.79 -3.28 14.82
N TRP A 114 6.78 -4.48 15.37
CA TRP A 114 7.90 -5.02 16.15
C TRP A 114 8.68 -6.06 15.37
N PRO A 115 10.02 -5.97 15.33
CA PRO A 115 10.84 -7.02 14.70
C PRO A 115 10.58 -8.41 15.29
N GLU A 116 10.24 -8.46 16.58
CA GLU A 116 9.92 -9.70 17.29
C GLU A 116 8.57 -10.30 16.88
N ALA A 117 7.64 -9.53 16.33
CA ALA A 117 6.33 -10.03 15.89
C ALA A 117 6.50 -11.09 14.79
N LEU A 118 7.47 -10.93 13.92
CA LEU A 118 7.82 -11.92 12.91
C LEU A 118 8.24 -13.26 13.56
N SER A 119 8.90 -13.24 14.73
CA SER A 119 9.28 -14.47 15.44
C SER A 119 8.07 -15.23 15.98
N TYR A 120 7.04 -14.54 16.45
CA TYR A 120 5.77 -15.19 16.86
C TYR A 120 5.06 -15.84 15.68
N TYR A 121 5.05 -15.15 14.56
CA TYR A 121 4.53 -15.65 13.31
C TYR A 121 5.19 -16.96 12.89
N TRP A 122 6.54 -17.00 12.88
CA TRP A 122 7.34 -18.20 12.55
C TRP A 122 7.15 -19.36 13.51
N GLN A 123 6.87 -19.09 14.78
CA GLN A 123 6.60 -20.11 15.77
C GLN A 123 5.19 -20.72 15.67
N GLY A 124 4.35 -20.22 14.75
CA GLY A 124 3.01 -20.71 14.50
C GLY A 124 1.98 -20.29 15.55
N THR A 125 2.26 -19.22 16.29
CA THR A 125 1.30 -18.56 17.21
C THR A 125 0.45 -17.53 16.49
N LEU A 126 0.86 -17.11 15.31
CA LEU A 126 0.13 -16.25 14.37
C LEU A 126 -0.11 -17.01 13.05
N PRO A 127 -1.02 -16.55 12.19
CA PRO A 127 -1.27 -17.15 10.88
C PRO A 127 0.03 -17.32 10.09
N LYS A 128 0.18 -18.44 9.42
CA LYS A 128 1.37 -18.74 8.61
C LYS A 128 1.13 -18.28 7.18
N VAL A 129 2.02 -17.43 6.69
CA VAL A 129 2.24 -17.23 5.26
C VAL A 129 3.20 -18.31 4.77
N ASP A 130 3.11 -18.72 3.52
CA ASP A 130 4.05 -19.69 2.96
C ASP A 130 5.47 -19.08 3.00
N PRO A 131 6.47 -19.81 3.51
CA PRO A 131 7.85 -19.33 3.53
C PRO A 131 8.42 -18.92 2.17
N GLU A 132 7.88 -19.45 1.07
CA GLU A 132 8.28 -19.08 -0.28
C GLU A 132 7.78 -17.68 -0.68
N ASP A 133 6.75 -17.16 -0.01
CA ASP A 133 6.21 -15.81 -0.23
C ASP A 133 6.97 -14.73 0.55
N ILE A 134 7.95 -15.14 1.36
CA ILE A 134 8.66 -14.23 2.24
C ILE A 134 9.93 -13.73 1.55
N MET A 135 9.79 -12.63 0.87
CA MET A 135 10.96 -11.79 0.59
C MET A 135 11.48 -11.24 1.92
N PRO A 136 12.79 -11.27 2.17
CA PRO A 136 13.33 -10.73 3.42
C PRO A 136 12.86 -9.30 3.61
N VAL A 137 12.39 -8.97 4.82
CA VAL A 137 11.95 -7.64 5.20
C VAL A 137 13.04 -6.64 4.87
N THR A 138 12.94 -6.01 3.73
CA THR A 138 13.75 -4.85 3.41
C THR A 138 13.10 -3.70 4.14
N GLY A 139 13.68 -3.35 5.28
CA GLY A 139 13.26 -2.14 6.00
C GLY A 139 13.18 -0.96 5.03
N ASN A 140 12.17 -0.14 5.19
CA ASN A 140 11.85 1.00 4.38
C ASN A 140 13.05 1.74 3.79
N VAL A 141 13.02 1.95 2.50
CA VAL A 141 14.13 2.50 1.71
C VAL A 141 14.19 4.04 1.77
N ASP A 142 13.28 4.69 2.49
CA ASP A 142 13.09 6.14 2.41
C ASP A 142 13.87 6.99 3.42
N ASP A 143 14.97 6.48 3.99
CA ASP A 143 15.93 7.31 4.76
C ASP A 143 16.91 8.10 3.86
N ALA A 144 16.43 8.70 2.78
CA ALA A 144 17.26 9.55 1.91
C ALA A 144 17.48 10.97 2.45
N ASN A 145 16.92 11.34 3.61
CA ASN A 145 17.17 12.64 4.23
C ASN A 145 17.64 12.50 5.70
N GLY A 146 18.91 12.82 5.88
CA GLY A 146 19.69 12.77 7.10
C GLY A 146 19.04 13.26 8.39
N GLY A 147 18.53 12.32 9.16
CA GLY A 147 18.18 12.49 10.57
C GLY A 147 18.86 11.40 11.40
N ARG A 148 19.89 11.75 12.16
CA ARG A 148 20.65 10.85 13.03
C ARG A 148 19.79 10.37 14.19
N LYS A 149 19.73 9.04 14.38
CA LYS A 149 19.37 8.21 15.54
C LYS A 149 18.14 7.32 15.35
N GLY A 150 18.29 6.27 14.56
CA GLY A 150 17.42 5.09 14.56
C GLY A 150 18.27 3.83 14.63
N GLY A 151 17.81 2.80 15.33
CA GLY A 151 18.57 1.65 15.80
C GLY A 151 19.44 0.94 14.74
N ASN A 152 20.64 0.54 15.16
CA ASN A 152 21.70 -0.10 14.35
C ASN A 152 21.28 -1.42 13.64
N GLY A 153 20.20 -2.07 14.06
CA GLY A 153 19.81 -3.39 13.58
C GLY A 153 19.18 -3.37 12.17
N ALA A 154 18.18 -2.54 11.92
CA ALA A 154 17.50 -2.47 10.63
C ALA A 154 18.44 -1.98 9.50
N ARG A 155 19.31 -1.01 9.81
CA ARG A 155 20.35 -0.55 8.87
C ARG A 155 21.34 -1.66 8.51
N LEU A 156 21.65 -2.53 9.45
CA LEU A 156 22.56 -3.66 9.23
C LEU A 156 21.91 -4.72 8.33
N MET A 157 20.64 -5.07 8.54
CA MET A 157 19.91 -6.02 7.69
C MET A 157 19.78 -5.52 6.26
N THR A 158 19.37 -4.26 6.05
CA THR A 158 19.31 -3.65 4.71
C THR A 158 20.67 -3.71 4.01
N ARG A 159 21.76 -3.46 4.75
CA ARG A 159 23.11 -3.56 4.20
C ARG A 159 23.47 -5.00 3.83
N VAL A 160 23.11 -5.97 4.64
CA VAL A 160 23.36 -7.40 4.40
C VAL A 160 22.59 -7.88 3.18
N SER A 161 21.29 -7.57 3.06
CA SER A 161 20.51 -7.96 1.89
C SER A 161 21.11 -7.45 0.59
N ARG A 162 21.60 -6.19 0.56
CA ARG A 162 22.32 -5.66 -0.61
C ARG A 162 23.62 -6.39 -0.92
N ILE A 163 24.30 -6.86 0.10
CA ILE A 163 25.55 -7.60 -0.05
C ILE A 163 25.26 -8.97 -0.64
N ILE A 164 24.30 -9.70 -0.08
CA ILE A 164 23.87 -11.00 -0.62
C ILE A 164 23.41 -10.81 -2.07
N ALA A 165 22.44 -9.96 -2.35
CA ALA A 165 21.95 -9.73 -3.71
C ALA A 165 23.03 -9.38 -4.74
N ARG A 166 24.15 -8.80 -4.32
CA ARG A 166 25.25 -8.42 -5.22
C ARG A 166 26.31 -9.49 -5.41
N PHE A 167 26.55 -10.32 -4.40
CA PHE A 167 27.72 -11.22 -4.36
C PHE A 167 27.35 -12.69 -4.35
N ASP A 168 26.14 -13.06 -3.96
CA ASP A 168 25.55 -14.40 -4.09
C ASP A 168 25.34 -14.69 -5.60
N LYS A 169 26.12 -15.65 -6.12
CA LYS A 169 26.10 -16.00 -7.55
C LYS A 169 25.30 -17.25 -7.85
N ASP A 170 25.16 -18.11 -6.85
CA ASP A 170 24.41 -19.37 -6.98
C ASP A 170 22.95 -19.24 -6.52
N ASN A 171 22.55 -18.04 -6.06
CA ASN A 171 21.20 -17.67 -5.60
C ASN A 171 20.69 -18.56 -4.46
N ASP A 172 21.55 -18.94 -3.54
CA ASP A 172 21.18 -19.72 -2.36
C ASP A 172 20.93 -18.86 -1.11
N SER A 173 20.98 -17.53 -1.26
CA SER A 173 20.78 -16.52 -0.22
C SER A 173 21.86 -16.54 0.88
N LYS A 174 23.01 -17.11 0.61
CA LYS A 174 24.19 -17.18 1.49
C LYS A 174 25.43 -16.71 0.73
N LEU A 175 26.54 -16.52 1.41
CA LEU A 175 27.83 -16.22 0.76
C LEU A 175 28.87 -17.29 1.11
N ASP A 176 29.34 -18.01 0.10
CA ASP A 176 30.44 -18.95 0.22
C ASP A 176 31.80 -18.25 0.27
N ILE A 177 32.89 -19.04 0.43
CA ILE A 177 34.25 -18.48 0.51
C ILE A 177 34.66 -17.71 -0.75
N SER A 178 34.19 -18.13 -1.93
CA SER A 178 34.50 -17.48 -3.21
C SER A 178 33.79 -16.11 -3.33
N GLU A 179 32.55 -16.06 -2.92
CA GLU A 179 31.69 -14.88 -2.94
C GLU A 179 32.12 -13.86 -1.88
N LEU A 180 32.47 -14.34 -0.68
CA LEU A 180 33.08 -13.51 0.37
C LEU A 180 34.46 -12.98 -0.06
N THR A 181 35.26 -13.78 -0.75
CA THR A 181 36.53 -13.33 -1.30
C THR A 181 36.33 -12.24 -2.33
N ASN A 182 35.35 -12.41 -3.22
CA ASN A 182 34.97 -11.37 -4.22
C ASN A 182 34.48 -10.09 -3.54
N LEU A 183 33.61 -10.22 -2.55
CA LEU A 183 33.14 -9.09 -1.74
C LEU A 183 34.33 -8.32 -1.12
N LEU A 184 35.26 -9.01 -0.48
CA LEU A 184 36.40 -8.39 0.18
C LEU A 184 37.44 -7.82 -0.80
N THR A 185 37.46 -8.31 -2.04
CA THR A 185 38.30 -7.77 -3.13
C THR A 185 37.75 -6.46 -3.63
N VAL A 186 36.43 -6.39 -3.85
CA VAL A 186 35.74 -5.18 -4.36
C VAL A 186 35.55 -4.15 -3.24
N GLN A 187 35.33 -4.61 -2.02
CA GLN A 187 35.15 -3.78 -0.83
C GLN A 187 36.13 -4.16 0.29
N PRO A 188 37.41 -3.85 0.15
CA PRO A 188 38.45 -4.29 1.08
C PRO A 188 38.28 -3.80 2.52
N ARG A 189 37.42 -2.80 2.74
CA ARG A 189 37.09 -2.23 4.07
C ARG A 189 35.72 -2.65 4.58
N PHE A 190 35.16 -3.72 4.06
CA PHE A 190 33.83 -4.19 4.42
C PHE A 190 33.67 -4.37 5.94
N GLY A 191 32.82 -3.53 6.55
CA GLY A 191 32.42 -3.61 7.96
C GLY A 191 33.48 -3.27 9.00
N ILE A 192 34.74 -3.07 8.62
CA ILE A 192 35.85 -2.82 9.54
C ILE A 192 35.96 -1.31 9.77
N GLY A 193 35.77 -0.89 11.02
CA GLY A 193 36.00 0.49 11.45
C GLY A 193 37.45 0.90 11.19
N HIS A 194 37.62 2.10 10.66
CA HIS A 194 38.90 2.80 10.47
C HIS A 194 40.17 1.95 10.22
N GLY A 195 40.29 1.39 9.03
CA GLY A 195 41.56 1.54 8.32
C GLY A 195 42.57 0.40 8.32
N THR A 196 42.49 -0.68 9.08
CA THR A 196 43.56 -1.70 9.07
C THR A 196 43.07 -3.08 8.61
N VAL A 197 43.66 -3.58 7.53
CA VAL A 197 43.54 -4.98 7.13
C VAL A 197 44.26 -5.80 8.23
N PRO A 198 43.64 -6.90 8.76
CA PRO A 198 44.32 -7.77 9.72
C PRO A 198 45.66 -8.29 9.19
N LEU A 199 46.63 -8.44 10.08
CA LEU A 199 47.97 -8.92 9.73
C LEU A 199 48.18 -10.35 10.22
N ILE A 200 48.75 -11.22 9.40
CA ILE A 200 49.31 -12.50 9.82
C ILE A 200 50.82 -12.38 9.74
N ASN A 201 51.52 -12.53 10.86
CA ASN A 201 52.99 -12.38 10.96
C ASN A 201 53.52 -11.07 10.38
N GLY A 202 52.75 -9.95 10.55
CA GLY A 202 53.13 -8.63 10.07
C GLY A 202 52.81 -8.37 8.60
N VAL A 203 52.18 -9.30 7.87
CA VAL A 203 51.77 -9.17 6.46
C VAL A 203 50.25 -9.01 6.38
N PRO A 204 49.72 -8.09 5.59
CA PRO A 204 48.28 -7.95 5.39
C PRO A 204 47.63 -9.22 4.85
N MET A 205 46.54 -9.65 5.46
CA MET A 205 45.76 -10.81 5.01
C MET A 205 45.19 -10.56 3.60
N THR A 206 45.27 -11.58 2.77
CA THR A 206 44.59 -11.59 1.47
C THR A 206 43.06 -11.65 1.65
N PRO A 207 42.24 -11.20 0.65
CA PRO A 207 40.78 -11.33 0.72
C PRO A 207 40.30 -12.75 1.02
N ASN A 208 40.93 -13.77 0.42
CA ASN A 208 40.59 -15.19 0.67
C ASN A 208 40.89 -15.64 2.12
N GLN A 209 42.02 -15.21 2.67
CA GLN A 209 42.35 -15.50 4.07
C GLN A 209 41.35 -14.84 5.02
N ARG A 210 40.90 -13.63 4.71
CA ARG A 210 39.88 -12.91 5.48
C ARG A 210 38.50 -13.56 5.35
N ALA A 211 38.11 -14.02 4.16
CA ALA A 211 36.89 -14.77 3.93
C ALA A 211 36.88 -16.08 4.75
N ALA A 212 37.97 -16.84 4.71
CA ALA A 212 38.09 -18.05 5.51
C ALA A 212 38.05 -17.79 7.02
N GLN A 213 38.60 -16.65 7.46
CA GLN A 213 38.54 -16.24 8.86
C GLN A 213 37.14 -15.82 9.29
N MET A 214 36.40 -15.13 8.39
CA MET A 214 34.99 -14.77 8.62
C MET A 214 34.11 -16.03 8.75
N LEU A 215 34.22 -16.99 7.86
CA LEU A 215 33.51 -18.26 7.97
C LEU A 215 33.81 -18.94 9.29
N LYS A 216 35.11 -19.11 9.66
CA LYS A 216 35.49 -19.73 10.93
C LYS A 216 34.93 -19.03 12.17
N ALA A 217 34.71 -17.71 12.10
CA ALA A 217 34.28 -16.88 13.25
C ALA A 217 32.77 -16.70 13.35
N TYR A 218 32.05 -16.79 12.24
CA TYR A 218 30.65 -16.38 12.15
C TYR A 218 29.70 -17.37 11.49
N ASP A 219 30.23 -18.45 10.84
CA ASP A 219 29.42 -19.56 10.32
C ASP A 219 28.99 -20.43 11.51
N ALA A 220 27.79 -20.17 12.01
CA ALA A 220 27.28 -20.77 13.23
C ALA A 220 26.63 -22.14 12.99
N ASP A 221 26.14 -22.39 11.76
CA ASP A 221 25.52 -23.64 11.36
C ASP A 221 26.53 -24.60 10.69
N GLU A 222 27.80 -24.18 10.55
CA GLU A 222 28.93 -24.93 10.02
C GLU A 222 28.70 -25.46 8.59
N ASP A 223 27.90 -24.76 7.79
CA ASP A 223 27.58 -25.17 6.41
C ASP A 223 28.61 -24.66 5.37
N GLY A 224 29.59 -23.88 5.82
CA GLY A 224 30.65 -23.32 4.98
C GLY A 224 30.27 -22.05 4.25
N LYS A 225 29.16 -21.43 4.59
CA LYS A 225 28.62 -20.19 4.01
C LYS A 225 28.20 -19.23 5.12
N LEU A 226 27.99 -17.93 4.79
CA LEU A 226 27.41 -16.98 5.72
C LEU A 226 26.00 -16.60 5.24
N ASN A 227 25.01 -16.89 6.03
CA ASN A 227 23.63 -16.43 5.83
C ASN A 227 23.45 -14.97 6.28
N ALA A 228 22.21 -14.42 6.12
CA ALA A 228 21.94 -13.02 6.43
C ALA A 228 22.19 -12.65 7.90
N GLU A 229 21.86 -13.53 8.84
CA GLU A 229 22.05 -13.28 10.28
C GLU A 229 23.52 -13.29 10.68
N GLU A 230 24.27 -14.20 10.14
CA GLU A 230 25.71 -14.32 10.36
C GLU A 230 26.46 -13.12 9.78
N LEU A 231 26.06 -12.65 8.58
CA LEU A 231 26.57 -11.42 8.00
C LEU A 231 26.21 -10.16 8.80
N VAL A 232 25.04 -10.12 9.44
CA VAL A 232 24.71 -9.06 10.41
C VAL A 232 25.68 -9.08 11.57
N ASN A 233 26.02 -10.25 12.10
CA ASN A 233 26.98 -10.38 13.19
C ASN A 233 28.39 -9.95 12.76
N VAL A 234 28.80 -10.27 11.53
CA VAL A 234 30.04 -9.75 10.95
C VAL A 234 30.05 -8.22 10.95
N LEU A 235 28.98 -7.60 10.45
CA LEU A 235 28.88 -6.14 10.37
C LEU A 235 28.78 -5.47 11.75
N ARG A 236 28.03 -6.07 12.67
CA ARG A 236 27.84 -5.56 14.03
C ARG A 236 29.13 -5.53 14.82
N ASN A 237 29.99 -6.53 14.60
CA ASN A 237 31.28 -6.66 15.27
C ASN A 237 32.43 -6.02 14.49
N GLY A 238 32.14 -5.30 13.42
CA GLY A 238 33.15 -4.63 12.59
C GLY A 238 34.17 -5.60 11.96
N GLY A 239 33.81 -6.87 11.76
CA GLY A 239 34.69 -7.89 11.27
C GLY A 239 35.86 -8.24 12.25
N ARG A 240 35.77 -7.82 13.50
CA ARG A 240 36.80 -8.10 14.51
C ARG A 240 36.59 -9.51 15.06
N GLU A 241 37.66 -10.29 15.05
CA GLU A 241 37.75 -11.45 15.94
C GLU A 241 37.75 -10.95 17.38
N THR A 242 36.72 -11.28 18.15
CA THR A 242 36.80 -11.25 19.60
C THR A 242 37.25 -12.64 20.07
N PRO A 243 38.46 -12.81 20.59
CA PRO A 243 38.81 -14.03 21.27
C PRO A 243 37.91 -14.14 22.51
N GLY A 244 37.00 -15.11 22.56
CA GLY A 244 36.20 -15.41 23.75
C GLY A 244 34.72 -15.06 23.69
N ALA A 245 34.10 -14.78 22.54
CA ALA A 245 32.67 -14.83 22.43
C ALA A 245 32.24 -16.31 22.39
N GLU A 246 31.60 -16.78 23.47
CA GLU A 246 30.91 -18.08 23.43
C GLU A 246 29.88 -18.03 22.30
N ALA A 247 29.99 -19.01 21.39
CA ALA A 247 29.03 -19.20 20.31
C ALA A 247 27.65 -19.41 20.95
N VAL A 248 26.71 -18.49 20.66
CA VAL A 248 25.29 -18.75 20.88
C VAL A 248 24.91 -19.76 19.82
N THR A 249 24.87 -21.02 20.20
CA THR A 249 24.44 -22.11 19.34
C THR A 249 23.01 -21.89 18.91
N ALA A 250 22.78 -21.91 17.60
CA ALA A 250 21.44 -21.97 17.02
C ALA A 250 20.73 -23.21 17.61
N GLY A 251 19.75 -22.99 18.49
CA GLY A 251 19.01 -24.06 19.18
C GLY A 251 18.65 -23.76 20.62
N GLN A 252 19.18 -22.69 21.21
CA GLN A 252 18.76 -22.20 22.51
C GLN A 252 18.57 -20.70 22.47
N LEU A 253 17.52 -20.26 21.77
CA LEU A 253 16.84 -19.04 22.21
C LEU A 253 16.21 -19.41 23.57
N PRO A 254 16.50 -18.66 24.64
CA PRO A 254 15.91 -18.92 25.94
C PRO A 254 14.40 -18.82 25.82
N THR A 255 13.69 -19.91 25.98
CA THR A 255 12.23 -19.97 26.01
C THR A 255 11.62 -19.16 27.17
N GLU A 256 12.44 -18.59 28.02
CA GLU A 256 12.00 -17.79 29.18
C GLU A 256 11.80 -16.30 28.90
N HIS A 257 12.21 -15.78 27.72
CA HIS A 257 12.04 -14.36 27.40
C HIS A 257 10.80 -14.03 26.52
N LEU A 258 10.01 -15.04 26.14
CA LEU A 258 8.86 -14.86 25.26
C LEU A 258 7.55 -14.51 26.01
N THR A 259 7.58 -14.36 27.33
CA THR A 259 6.38 -14.08 28.14
C THR A 259 6.28 -12.65 28.70
N ALA A 260 7.26 -11.81 28.48
CA ALA A 260 7.18 -10.42 28.88
C ALA A 260 7.36 -9.49 27.67
N PRO A 261 6.45 -8.52 27.47
CA PRO A 261 6.74 -7.41 26.57
C PRO A 261 8.04 -6.75 27.02
N PRO A 262 8.82 -6.10 26.11
CA PRO A 262 10.03 -5.42 26.49
C PRO A 262 9.76 -4.58 27.74
N ALA A 263 10.60 -4.67 28.77
CA ALA A 263 10.44 -4.05 30.07
C ALA A 263 10.60 -2.51 29.97
N GLY A 264 9.75 -1.89 29.16
CA GLY A 264 9.68 -0.46 28.93
C GLY A 264 8.34 -0.09 28.29
N PRO A 265 7.91 1.17 28.40
CA PRO A 265 6.73 1.62 27.70
C PRO A 265 6.92 1.42 26.19
N THR A 266 5.93 0.86 25.52
CA THR A 266 5.87 0.77 24.05
C THR A 266 6.28 2.13 23.48
N PRO A 267 7.24 2.20 22.55
CA PRO A 267 7.65 3.45 21.97
C PRO A 267 6.43 4.21 21.45
N VAL A 268 6.35 5.51 21.72
CA VAL A 268 5.17 6.32 21.36
C VAL A 268 4.86 6.23 19.87
N TRP A 269 5.88 6.10 19.03
CA TRP A 269 5.72 6.00 17.58
C TRP A 269 5.01 4.69 17.14
N VAL A 270 5.24 3.56 17.82
CA VAL A 270 4.54 2.29 17.53
C VAL A 270 3.03 2.45 17.72
N ARG A 271 2.62 3.25 18.68
CA ARG A 271 1.20 3.49 18.95
C ARG A 271 0.50 4.26 17.83
N ASN A 272 1.25 4.96 16.97
CA ASN A 272 0.66 5.70 15.85
C ASN A 272 -0.09 4.79 14.87
N THR A 273 0.21 3.49 14.84
CA THR A 273 -0.59 2.51 14.08
C THR A 273 -2.08 2.57 14.45
N LEU A 274 -2.43 2.91 15.69
CA LEU A 274 -3.81 3.00 16.19
C LEU A 274 -4.35 4.44 16.18
N SER A 275 -3.65 5.40 15.59
CA SER A 275 -4.11 6.77 15.52
C SER A 275 -5.16 6.96 14.41
N TYR A 276 -6.04 7.94 14.61
CA TYR A 276 -6.97 8.38 13.59
C TYR A 276 -7.06 9.91 13.54
N TYR A 277 -7.46 10.40 12.36
CA TYR A 277 -7.81 11.80 12.11
C TYR A 277 -9.32 11.97 12.01
N ASP A 278 -9.76 13.21 12.12
CA ASP A 278 -11.09 13.62 11.75
C ASP A 278 -11.05 14.93 10.94
N TRP A 279 -12.15 15.64 10.85
CA TRP A 279 -12.24 16.89 10.09
C TRP A 279 -11.34 18.03 10.64
N HIS A 280 -10.76 17.89 11.84
CA HIS A 280 -9.84 18.91 12.37
C HIS A 280 -8.50 18.89 11.62
N GLU A 281 -7.98 17.73 11.30
CA GLU A 281 -6.69 17.54 10.62
C GLU A 281 -6.84 17.54 9.09
N ILE A 282 -7.92 16.93 8.58
CA ILE A 282 -8.13 16.71 7.13
C ILE A 282 -9.48 17.26 6.63
N PRO A 283 -9.81 18.54 6.91
CA PRO A 283 -11.13 19.11 6.67
C PRO A 283 -11.59 19.02 5.20
N ASN A 284 -10.70 19.18 4.24
CA ASN A 284 -11.08 19.19 2.83
C ASN A 284 -11.54 17.79 2.37
N TYR A 285 -10.90 16.72 2.83
CA TYR A 285 -11.33 15.36 2.51
C TYR A 285 -12.69 15.03 3.12
N TRP A 286 -12.95 15.49 4.34
CA TRP A 286 -14.26 15.33 4.97
C TRP A 286 -15.34 16.16 4.28
N ASP A 287 -15.01 17.33 3.75
CA ASP A 287 -15.97 18.13 2.96
C ASP A 287 -16.27 17.45 1.62
N TYR A 288 -15.27 16.89 0.94
CA TYR A 288 -15.50 16.09 -0.27
C TYR A 288 -16.37 14.86 0.02
N ALA A 289 -16.14 14.13 1.13
CA ALA A 289 -17.00 13.01 1.53
C ALA A 289 -18.45 13.43 1.78
N ARG A 290 -18.67 14.62 2.35
CA ARG A 290 -19.99 15.18 2.59
C ARG A 290 -20.72 15.61 1.30
N ARG A 291 -19.97 15.99 0.27
CA ARG A 291 -20.53 16.53 -0.98
C ARG A 291 -20.61 15.53 -2.10
N TYR A 292 -19.78 14.51 -2.09
CA TYR A 292 -19.65 13.51 -3.13
C TYR A 292 -19.81 12.10 -2.55
N THR A 293 -19.26 11.07 -3.17
CA THR A 293 -19.36 9.70 -2.70
C THR A 293 -18.09 9.28 -1.95
N LEU A 294 -18.26 8.77 -0.73
CA LEU A 294 -17.24 8.10 0.05
C LEU A 294 -17.42 6.58 -0.09
N CYS A 295 -16.37 5.85 -0.44
CA CYS A 295 -16.38 4.39 -0.48
C CYS A 295 -15.76 3.84 0.82
N ASP A 296 -16.55 3.16 1.65
CA ASP A 296 -16.08 2.59 2.91
C ASP A 296 -15.72 1.10 2.84
N ARG A 297 -15.72 0.54 1.63
CA ARG A 297 -15.27 -0.83 1.34
C ARG A 297 -14.39 -0.87 0.09
N PHE A 298 -13.48 0.07 0.00
CA PHE A 298 -12.43 0.06 -1.01
C PHE A 298 -11.14 -0.46 -0.36
N PHE A 299 -10.57 -1.50 -0.92
CA PHE A 299 -9.42 -2.22 -0.39
C PHE A 299 -8.19 -1.99 -1.26
N SER A 300 -6.99 -1.99 -0.68
CA SER A 300 -5.78 -2.16 -1.49
C SER A 300 -5.81 -3.52 -2.19
N SER A 301 -5.14 -3.66 -3.32
CA SER A 301 -5.26 -4.86 -4.16
C SER A 301 -4.34 -5.99 -3.73
N VAL A 302 -3.33 -5.68 -2.93
CA VAL A 302 -2.39 -6.64 -2.32
C VAL A 302 -2.26 -6.29 -0.85
N ASP A 303 -2.22 -7.30 0.00
CA ASP A 303 -1.94 -7.17 1.42
C ASP A 303 -0.44 -6.88 1.65
N GLY A 304 -0.02 -5.69 1.27
CA GLY A 304 1.40 -5.32 1.28
C GLY A 304 1.64 -3.86 0.90
N PRO A 305 2.91 -3.50 0.65
CA PRO A 305 3.36 -2.13 0.45
C PRO A 305 3.06 -1.57 -0.95
N SER A 306 3.60 -0.38 -1.22
CA SER A 306 3.23 0.51 -2.32
C SER A 306 3.45 -0.08 -3.73
N GLU A 307 4.64 -0.63 -4.05
CA GLU A 307 4.95 -1.01 -5.45
C GLU A 307 3.98 -2.07 -6.01
N PRO A 308 3.68 -3.22 -5.34
CA PRO A 308 2.69 -4.16 -5.84
C PRO A 308 1.31 -3.50 -6.01
N ASN A 309 0.90 -2.63 -5.12
CA ASN A 309 -0.39 -1.93 -5.19
C ASN A 309 -0.44 -0.92 -6.34
N HIS A 310 0.61 -0.14 -6.57
CA HIS A 310 0.71 0.74 -7.74
C HIS A 310 0.67 -0.04 -9.07
N LEU A 311 1.25 -1.24 -9.13
CA LEU A 311 1.14 -2.09 -10.32
C LEU A 311 -0.31 -2.47 -10.63
N TYR A 312 -1.14 -2.74 -9.62
CA TYR A 312 -2.56 -3.00 -9.82
C TYR A 312 -3.31 -1.80 -10.38
N THR A 313 -2.91 -0.57 -10.06
CA THR A 313 -3.57 0.64 -10.60
C THR A 313 -3.36 0.85 -12.10
N VAL A 314 -2.39 0.18 -12.71
CA VAL A 314 -2.05 0.32 -14.13
C VAL A 314 -2.08 -0.98 -14.91
N ALA A 315 -2.06 -2.15 -14.24
CA ALA A 315 -1.92 -3.44 -14.92
C ALA A 315 -2.84 -4.54 -14.38
N ALA A 316 -3.66 -4.24 -13.36
CA ALA A 316 -4.56 -5.19 -12.71
C ALA A 316 -3.87 -6.45 -12.14
N GLN A 317 -2.57 -6.39 -11.95
CA GLN A 317 -1.74 -7.45 -11.38
C GLN A 317 -0.40 -6.88 -10.93
N SER A 318 0.27 -7.56 -10.01
CA SER A 318 1.64 -7.23 -9.58
C SER A 318 2.71 -8.13 -10.23
N GLY A 319 2.32 -9.11 -11.03
CA GLY A 319 3.25 -10.11 -11.58
C GLY A 319 3.86 -11.03 -10.53
N GLY A 320 3.17 -11.21 -9.39
CA GLY A 320 3.63 -12.01 -8.26
C GLY A 320 4.42 -11.23 -7.22
N LEU A 321 4.58 -9.91 -7.39
CA LEU A 321 5.25 -9.06 -6.42
C LEU A 321 4.30 -8.79 -5.23
N VAL A 322 4.77 -9.03 -4.00
CA VAL A 322 4.03 -8.79 -2.75
C VAL A 322 4.72 -7.81 -1.80
N ASN A 323 5.96 -7.45 -2.08
CA ASN A 323 6.73 -6.45 -1.34
C ASN A 323 7.38 -5.44 -2.29
N ASN A 324 7.83 -4.31 -1.76
CA ASN A 324 8.62 -3.36 -2.53
C ASN A 324 9.93 -4.02 -2.95
N PRO A 325 10.30 -3.95 -4.25
CA PRO A 325 11.55 -4.52 -4.70
C PRO A 325 12.75 -3.76 -4.07
N PRO A 326 13.92 -4.40 -3.98
CA PRO A 326 15.14 -3.69 -3.55
C PRO A 326 15.39 -2.45 -4.43
N PRO A 327 16.02 -1.38 -3.89
CA PRO A 327 16.36 -0.19 -4.66
C PRO A 327 17.30 -0.54 -5.80
N ASN A 328 16.92 -0.74 -6.95
CA ASN A 328 17.59 -1.09 -8.21
C ASN A 328 16.89 -2.26 -8.94
N ILE A 329 15.79 -2.79 -8.41
CA ILE A 329 14.98 -3.80 -9.09
C ILE A 329 13.54 -3.25 -9.07
N GLY A 330 12.93 -3.09 -10.21
CA GLY A 330 11.56 -2.57 -10.34
C GLY A 330 11.53 -1.06 -10.65
N GLY A 331 10.40 -0.57 -11.05
CA GLY A 331 10.07 0.82 -11.30
C GLY A 331 10.86 1.55 -12.39
N GLN A 332 12.12 1.25 -12.65
CA GLN A 332 12.95 2.00 -13.60
C GLN A 332 13.78 1.16 -14.57
N ASP A 333 13.81 -0.16 -14.43
CA ASP A 333 14.76 -1.02 -15.16
C ASP A 333 14.10 -1.89 -16.26
N GLY A 334 12.81 -1.70 -16.55
CA GLY A 334 12.11 -2.45 -17.60
C GLY A 334 11.99 -3.95 -17.29
N VAL A 335 11.73 -4.29 -16.03
CA VAL A 335 11.64 -5.69 -15.56
C VAL A 335 10.25 -6.29 -15.77
N TYR A 336 9.19 -5.47 -15.71
CA TYR A 336 7.82 -5.94 -15.89
C TYR A 336 7.50 -6.16 -17.36
N THR A 337 6.84 -7.29 -17.68
CA THR A 337 6.56 -7.71 -19.06
C THR A 337 5.08 -7.96 -19.34
N PHE A 338 4.22 -7.87 -18.33
CA PHE A 338 2.79 -8.01 -18.51
C PHE A 338 2.16 -6.71 -19.04
N PRO A 339 0.97 -6.78 -19.69
CA PRO A 339 0.37 -5.61 -20.32
C PRO A 339 -0.13 -4.58 -19.31
N THR A 340 -0.17 -3.31 -19.73
CA THR A 340 -0.71 -2.21 -18.94
C THR A 340 -1.95 -1.60 -19.59
N MET A 341 -2.77 -0.93 -18.78
CA MET A 341 -3.90 -0.12 -19.26
C MET A 341 -3.41 0.98 -20.21
N ALA A 342 -2.28 1.58 -19.95
CA ALA A 342 -1.68 2.61 -20.79
C ALA A 342 -1.38 2.10 -22.22
N GLU A 343 -0.79 0.91 -22.34
CA GLU A 343 -0.57 0.27 -23.65
C GLU A 343 -1.90 -0.04 -24.37
N LEU A 344 -2.90 -0.49 -23.61
CA LEU A 344 -4.23 -0.80 -24.15
C LEU A 344 -4.93 0.45 -24.69
N LEU A 345 -4.88 1.55 -23.92
CA LEU A 345 -5.43 2.85 -24.33
C LEU A 345 -4.70 3.40 -25.56
N GLN A 346 -3.35 3.34 -25.58
CA GLN A 346 -2.54 3.74 -26.74
C GLN A 346 -2.94 2.97 -27.99
N LYS A 347 -3.08 1.66 -27.90
CA LYS A 347 -3.46 0.78 -29.02
C LYS A 347 -4.86 1.08 -29.56
N THR A 348 -5.78 1.51 -28.69
CA THR A 348 -7.18 1.76 -29.06
C THR A 348 -7.48 3.22 -29.38
N GLY A 349 -6.48 4.11 -29.29
CA GLY A 349 -6.60 5.53 -29.60
C GLY A 349 -7.34 6.34 -28.52
N VAL A 350 -7.48 5.80 -27.31
CA VAL A 350 -7.99 6.54 -26.13
C VAL A 350 -6.85 7.37 -25.58
N SER A 351 -7.05 8.68 -25.47
CA SER A 351 -5.99 9.58 -24.97
C SER A 351 -5.72 9.37 -23.49
N TRP A 352 -4.45 9.37 -23.12
CA TRP A 352 -4.03 9.15 -21.74
C TRP A 352 -2.75 9.90 -21.40
N LYS A 353 -2.53 10.20 -20.12
CA LYS A 353 -1.28 10.69 -19.54
C LYS A 353 -1.10 10.16 -18.12
N TYR A 354 0.13 10.02 -17.73
CA TYR A 354 0.52 9.79 -16.33
C TYR A 354 1.28 11.03 -15.85
N TYR A 355 0.72 11.71 -14.87
CA TYR A 355 1.30 12.92 -14.31
C TYR A 355 2.07 12.58 -13.04
N ASP A 356 3.36 12.81 -13.07
CA ASP A 356 4.19 12.75 -11.88
C ASP A 356 5.04 14.04 -11.75
N GLU A 357 5.63 14.26 -10.58
CA GLU A 357 6.30 15.55 -10.36
C GLU A 357 7.59 15.71 -11.15
N LYS A 358 8.21 14.62 -11.58
CA LYS A 358 9.53 14.68 -12.22
C LYS A 358 9.37 14.72 -13.74
N ALA A 359 9.31 15.94 -14.28
CA ALA A 359 9.30 16.19 -15.72
C ALA A 359 10.58 15.74 -16.47
N ASP A 360 11.54 15.12 -15.78
CA ASP A 360 12.72 14.53 -16.38
C ASP A 360 12.40 13.08 -16.77
N PRO A 361 12.42 12.71 -18.05
CA PRO A 361 12.13 11.35 -18.51
C PRO A 361 13.05 10.27 -17.92
N HIS A 362 14.11 10.68 -17.22
CA HIS A 362 15.03 9.78 -16.50
C HIS A 362 14.87 9.84 -14.97
N LYS A 363 13.88 10.57 -14.46
CA LYS A 363 13.67 10.78 -13.02
C LYS A 363 12.19 10.82 -12.68
N HIS A 364 11.49 9.71 -12.93
CA HIS A 364 10.09 9.57 -12.55
C HIS A 364 9.92 9.50 -11.03
N SER A 365 8.70 9.74 -10.56
CA SER A 365 8.34 9.51 -9.17
C SER A 365 8.59 8.05 -8.80
N LEU A 366 8.97 7.79 -7.56
CA LEU A 366 9.12 6.44 -7.02
C LEU A 366 7.81 5.64 -7.20
N TRP A 367 6.69 6.31 -7.09
CA TRP A 367 5.34 5.72 -7.18
C TRP A 367 4.75 5.66 -8.60
N ASN A 368 5.51 5.98 -9.64
CA ASN A 368 5.12 5.75 -11.01
C ASN A 368 5.68 4.40 -11.49
N PRO A 369 4.87 3.32 -11.57
CA PRO A 369 5.39 2.00 -11.91
C PRO A 369 5.66 1.82 -13.41
N LEU A 370 5.13 2.70 -14.28
CA LEU A 370 5.21 2.54 -15.74
C LEU A 370 6.64 2.48 -16.30
N PRO A 371 7.62 3.27 -15.81
CA PRO A 371 9.02 3.12 -16.23
C PRO A 371 9.60 1.72 -15.96
N GLY A 372 9.05 0.98 -15.01
CA GLY A 372 9.44 -0.40 -14.71
C GLY A 372 9.05 -1.42 -15.78
N PHE A 373 8.19 -1.05 -16.73
CA PHE A 373 7.76 -1.95 -17.79
C PHE A 373 8.69 -1.91 -19.00
N LYS A 374 9.04 -3.11 -19.50
CA LYS A 374 9.88 -3.24 -20.68
C LYS A 374 9.29 -2.54 -21.92
N ALA A 375 7.98 -2.52 -22.04
CA ALA A 375 7.29 -1.82 -23.13
C ALA A 375 7.62 -0.32 -23.13
N PHE A 376 7.61 0.31 -21.96
CA PHE A 376 7.94 1.73 -21.80
C PHE A 376 9.41 2.00 -22.10
N GLN A 377 10.34 1.20 -21.57
CA GLN A 377 11.77 1.35 -21.83
C GLN A 377 12.11 1.19 -23.32
N SER A 378 11.27 0.49 -24.07
CA SER A 378 11.48 0.23 -25.51
C SER A 378 10.71 1.21 -26.41
N SER A 379 9.84 2.07 -25.87
CA SER A 379 8.97 2.96 -26.64
C SER A 379 9.06 4.42 -26.19
N PRO A 380 9.82 5.27 -26.91
CA PRO A 380 9.81 6.71 -26.66
C PRO A 380 8.41 7.34 -26.73
N GLU A 381 7.51 6.76 -27.51
CA GLU A 381 6.12 7.22 -27.61
C GLU A 381 5.38 7.02 -26.28
N LEU A 382 5.40 5.81 -25.70
CA LEU A 382 4.78 5.55 -24.39
C LEU A 382 5.41 6.43 -23.30
N MET A 383 6.75 6.55 -23.29
CA MET A 383 7.45 7.41 -22.33
C MET A 383 7.05 8.88 -22.45
N SER A 384 6.69 9.37 -23.64
CA SER A 384 6.28 10.77 -23.84
C SER A 384 4.96 11.15 -23.16
N HIS A 385 4.18 10.18 -22.73
CA HIS A 385 2.94 10.39 -21.97
C HIS A 385 3.16 10.51 -20.46
N LEU A 386 4.39 10.24 -19.97
CA LEU A 386 4.78 10.43 -18.57
C LEU A 386 5.27 11.87 -18.43
N VAL A 387 4.45 12.74 -17.87
CA VAL A 387 4.67 14.20 -17.87
C VAL A 387 4.53 14.80 -16.47
N GLY A 388 5.08 16.00 -16.29
CA GLY A 388 5.07 16.67 -14.99
C GLY A 388 3.74 17.35 -14.67
N LEU A 389 3.53 17.69 -13.37
CA LEU A 389 2.32 18.36 -12.89
C LEU A 389 2.10 19.76 -13.52
N THR A 390 3.13 20.43 -13.99
CA THR A 390 2.99 21.69 -14.76
C THR A 390 2.10 21.47 -15.99
N GLU A 391 2.27 20.34 -16.68
CA GLU A 391 1.47 19.98 -17.83
C GLU A 391 0.02 19.65 -17.40
N PHE A 392 -0.16 18.98 -16.26
CA PHE A 392 -1.49 18.73 -15.71
C PHE A 392 -2.28 20.03 -15.48
N TYR A 393 -1.68 21.02 -14.82
CA TYR A 393 -2.33 22.32 -14.60
C TYR A 393 -2.63 23.06 -15.90
N HIS A 394 -1.76 22.93 -16.89
CA HIS A 394 -2.01 23.46 -18.23
C HIS A 394 -3.21 22.77 -18.87
N ASP A 395 -3.23 21.43 -18.90
CA ASP A 395 -4.31 20.64 -19.50
C ASP A 395 -5.66 20.88 -18.81
N ALA A 396 -5.70 20.89 -17.49
CA ALA A 396 -6.91 21.19 -16.74
C ALA A 396 -7.47 22.57 -17.06
N LYS A 397 -6.62 23.59 -17.11
CA LYS A 397 -7.00 24.97 -17.43
C LYS A 397 -7.45 25.14 -18.88
N ALA A 398 -6.77 24.50 -19.81
CA ALA A 398 -7.05 24.59 -21.24
C ALA A 398 -8.28 23.75 -21.67
N GLY A 399 -8.74 22.83 -20.83
CA GLY A 399 -9.78 21.85 -21.18
C GLY A 399 -9.26 20.74 -22.12
N THR A 400 -7.99 20.41 -22.01
CA THR A 400 -7.29 19.39 -22.82
C THR A 400 -6.86 18.19 -22.00
N LEU A 401 -7.50 17.96 -20.83
CA LEU A 401 -7.27 16.74 -20.06
C LEU A 401 -7.50 15.51 -20.94
N PRO A 402 -6.61 14.52 -20.92
CA PRO A 402 -6.85 13.25 -21.61
C PRO A 402 -8.10 12.53 -21.09
N GLN A 403 -8.55 11.53 -21.83
CA GLN A 403 -9.68 10.70 -21.41
C GLN A 403 -9.38 9.86 -20.16
N VAL A 404 -8.11 9.46 -19.98
CA VAL A 404 -7.65 8.73 -18.78
C VAL A 404 -6.37 9.37 -18.26
N CYS A 405 -6.35 9.67 -16.97
CA CYS A 405 -5.21 10.28 -16.29
C CYS A 405 -4.89 9.54 -15.00
N TRP A 406 -3.61 9.33 -14.73
CA TRP A 406 -3.10 8.98 -13.40
C TRP A 406 -2.29 10.16 -12.86
N ILE A 407 -2.39 10.37 -11.56
CA ILE A 407 -1.62 11.42 -10.86
C ILE A 407 -1.06 10.80 -9.59
N VAL A 408 0.26 10.85 -9.43
CA VAL A 408 0.93 10.47 -8.18
C VAL A 408 1.71 11.65 -7.62
N PRO A 409 1.83 11.75 -6.29
CA PRO A 409 2.45 12.88 -5.62
C PRO A 409 3.97 12.84 -5.66
N THR A 410 4.56 13.89 -5.10
CA THR A 410 5.95 13.90 -4.66
C THR A 410 6.06 13.29 -3.27
N ALA A 411 7.27 12.90 -2.86
CA ALA A 411 7.53 12.46 -1.50
C ALA A 411 7.09 13.47 -0.41
N ARG A 412 7.07 14.77 -0.73
CA ARG A 412 6.65 15.82 0.22
C ARG A 412 5.15 15.99 0.31
N ASP A 413 4.44 15.66 -0.75
CA ASP A 413 3.02 15.90 -0.92
C ASP A 413 2.21 14.60 -0.88
N SER A 414 2.87 13.46 -0.55
CA SER A 414 2.31 12.12 -0.65
C SER A 414 1.47 11.67 0.54
N GLU A 415 1.63 12.30 1.70
CA GLU A 415 1.06 11.86 2.99
C GLU A 415 1.76 10.63 3.61
N HIS A 416 2.62 9.96 2.85
CA HIS A 416 3.49 8.90 3.37
C HIS A 416 4.35 9.41 4.54
N PRO A 417 4.26 8.86 5.74
CA PRO A 417 5.09 9.31 6.85
C PRO A 417 6.60 9.27 6.51
N PRO A 418 7.39 10.32 6.80
CA PRO A 418 7.04 11.46 7.67
C PRO A 418 6.47 12.70 6.94
N ALA A 419 5.93 12.57 5.73
CA ALA A 419 5.28 13.69 5.07
C ALA A 419 4.05 14.17 5.86
N ASP A 420 3.75 15.47 5.74
CA ASP A 420 2.66 16.12 6.47
C ASP A 420 1.33 15.92 5.72
N SER A 421 0.37 15.23 6.35
CA SER A 421 -0.94 14.92 5.75
C SER A 421 -1.74 16.17 5.38
N ALA A 422 -1.65 17.26 6.17
CA ALA A 422 -2.32 18.50 5.81
C ALA A 422 -1.69 19.17 4.58
N ARG A 423 -0.39 18.92 4.34
CA ARG A 423 0.28 19.37 3.12
C ARG A 423 -0.18 18.56 1.91
N GLY A 424 -0.24 17.24 2.02
CA GLY A 424 -0.74 16.35 0.96
C GLY A 424 -2.20 16.67 0.63
N MET A 425 -3.06 16.82 1.64
CA MET A 425 -4.45 17.25 1.43
C MET A 425 -4.55 18.57 0.66
N ARG A 426 -3.72 19.59 0.97
CA ARG A 426 -3.72 20.85 0.21
C ARG A 426 -3.30 20.63 -1.23
N HIS A 427 -2.27 19.82 -1.46
CA HIS A 427 -1.83 19.47 -2.81
C HIS A 427 -2.94 18.79 -3.62
N VAL A 428 -3.60 17.79 -3.06
CA VAL A 428 -4.75 17.11 -3.69
C VAL A 428 -5.89 18.09 -3.94
N THR A 429 -6.16 18.97 -2.98
CA THR A 429 -7.18 20.03 -3.15
C THR A 429 -6.86 20.94 -4.34
N ASP A 430 -5.61 21.31 -4.53
CA ASP A 430 -5.19 22.14 -5.66
C ASP A 430 -5.38 21.41 -7.00
N LEU A 431 -5.09 20.09 -7.06
CA LEU A 431 -5.37 19.26 -8.24
C LEU A 431 -6.87 19.21 -8.55
N ILE A 432 -7.71 18.95 -7.56
CA ILE A 432 -9.15 18.88 -7.72
C ILE A 432 -9.71 20.25 -8.12
N ASN A 433 -9.26 21.33 -7.50
CA ASN A 433 -9.66 22.69 -7.82
C ASN A 433 -9.31 23.06 -9.28
N ALA A 434 -8.15 22.62 -9.78
CA ALA A 434 -7.75 22.86 -11.17
C ALA A 434 -8.74 22.21 -12.15
N ILE A 435 -9.16 20.97 -11.87
CA ILE A 435 -10.15 20.26 -12.68
C ILE A 435 -11.52 20.93 -12.57
N MET A 436 -11.98 21.25 -11.36
CA MET A 436 -13.28 21.87 -11.10
C MET A 436 -13.41 23.26 -11.72
N SER A 437 -12.31 24.01 -11.78
CA SER A 437 -12.27 25.33 -12.40
C SER A 437 -12.12 25.28 -13.93
N GLY A 438 -11.81 24.12 -14.47
CA GLY A 438 -11.55 23.91 -15.89
C GLY A 438 -12.79 23.48 -16.69
N PRO A 439 -12.72 23.56 -18.01
CA PRO A 439 -13.84 23.22 -18.90
C PRO A 439 -14.25 21.73 -18.85
N ASN A 440 -13.33 20.84 -18.43
CA ASN A 440 -13.58 19.40 -18.40
C ASN A 440 -14.38 18.93 -17.17
N TRP A 441 -14.55 19.76 -16.12
CA TRP A 441 -15.30 19.38 -14.92
C TRP A 441 -16.63 18.70 -15.23
N LYS A 442 -17.40 19.28 -16.14
CA LYS A 442 -18.77 18.84 -16.48
C LYS A 442 -18.90 17.37 -16.89
N ASP A 443 -17.84 16.73 -17.32
CA ASP A 443 -17.81 15.34 -17.80
C ASP A 443 -16.58 14.57 -17.27
N THR A 444 -16.09 14.96 -16.06
CA THR A 444 -14.97 14.31 -15.37
C THR A 444 -15.45 13.48 -14.17
N ALA A 445 -14.83 12.33 -13.97
CA ALA A 445 -14.85 11.58 -12.72
C ALA A 445 -13.42 11.50 -12.15
N ILE A 446 -13.28 11.91 -10.90
CA ILE A 446 -12.04 11.79 -10.13
C ILE A 446 -12.25 10.64 -9.15
N VAL A 447 -11.32 9.68 -9.13
CA VAL A 447 -11.16 8.69 -8.07
C VAL A 447 -9.91 9.09 -7.29
N LEU A 448 -10.09 9.54 -6.06
CA LEU A 448 -9.01 9.84 -5.13
C LEU A 448 -8.90 8.68 -4.15
N THR A 449 -7.72 8.07 -4.05
CA THR A 449 -7.45 6.95 -3.15
C THR A 449 -6.01 6.98 -2.64
N TRP A 450 -5.70 6.07 -1.72
CA TRP A 450 -4.36 5.80 -1.20
C TRP A 450 -3.92 4.39 -1.62
N ASP A 451 -2.64 4.14 -1.72
CA ASP A 451 -2.09 2.92 -2.32
C ASP A 451 -2.14 1.70 -1.39
N ASP A 452 -1.83 1.89 -0.11
CA ASP A 452 -1.83 0.81 0.87
C ASP A 452 -2.15 1.32 2.30
N PHE A 453 -2.11 0.41 3.27
CA PHE A 453 -2.50 0.69 4.65
C PHE A 453 -1.46 1.46 5.47
N GLY A 454 -0.22 1.58 4.99
CA GLY A 454 0.85 2.32 5.67
C GLY A 454 1.15 1.89 7.10
N GLY A 455 0.80 0.66 7.50
CA GLY A 455 0.93 0.19 8.87
C GLY A 455 -0.17 0.69 9.82
N PHE A 456 -1.13 1.49 9.35
CA PHE A 456 -2.25 1.97 10.16
C PHE A 456 -3.33 0.91 10.32
N TYR A 457 -4.04 1.00 11.45
CA TYR A 457 -5.16 0.12 11.77
C TYR A 457 -6.35 0.31 10.83
N ASP A 458 -6.92 -0.81 10.43
CA ASP A 458 -8.26 -0.92 9.89
C ASP A 458 -8.98 -2.11 10.53
N HIS A 459 -10.27 -1.96 10.88
CA HIS A 459 -10.99 -3.00 11.60
C HIS A 459 -11.61 -4.06 10.69
N VAL A 460 -11.67 -3.82 9.39
CA VAL A 460 -12.34 -4.72 8.45
C VAL A 460 -11.34 -5.70 7.85
N MET A 461 -11.58 -6.99 8.07
CA MET A 461 -10.78 -8.03 7.42
C MET A 461 -10.90 -7.93 5.90
N PRO A 462 -9.78 -7.84 5.16
CA PRO A 462 -9.79 -7.83 3.71
C PRO A 462 -10.39 -9.11 3.13
N PRO A 463 -11.17 -9.03 2.04
CA PRO A 463 -11.62 -10.21 1.31
C PRO A 463 -10.46 -11.02 0.73
N ASN A 464 -10.48 -12.33 0.91
CA ASN A 464 -9.56 -13.22 0.21
C ASN A 464 -10.12 -13.55 -1.18
N VAL A 465 -9.58 -12.93 -2.22
CA VAL A 465 -10.07 -13.02 -3.60
C VAL A 465 -9.20 -13.87 -4.51
N ASP A 466 -7.92 -13.99 -4.19
CA ASP A 466 -6.93 -14.85 -4.85
C ASP A 466 -5.75 -15.12 -3.89
N GLU A 467 -4.64 -15.63 -4.41
CA GLU A 467 -3.44 -15.94 -3.62
C GLU A 467 -2.75 -14.73 -2.98
N TYR A 468 -3.01 -13.52 -3.48
CA TYR A 468 -2.47 -12.27 -2.95
C TYR A 468 -3.46 -11.55 -2.01
N GLY A 469 -4.73 -11.94 -2.01
CA GLY A 469 -5.82 -11.34 -1.26
C GLY A 469 -6.13 -9.90 -1.68
N TYR A 470 -6.92 -9.21 -0.89
CA TYR A 470 -6.89 -7.75 -0.78
C TYR A 470 -6.07 -7.40 0.47
N GLY A 471 -5.51 -6.22 0.51
CA GLY A 471 -4.99 -5.64 1.75
C GLY A 471 -6.04 -4.80 2.47
N PRO A 472 -5.70 -4.18 3.61
CA PRO A 472 -6.62 -3.36 4.39
C PRO A 472 -7.27 -2.25 3.54
N ARG A 473 -8.43 -1.77 4.03
CA ARG A 473 -9.16 -0.71 3.33
C ARG A 473 -8.33 0.57 3.26
N VAL A 474 -8.46 1.24 2.12
CA VAL A 474 -7.90 2.58 1.91
C VAL A 474 -9.03 3.59 1.69
N PRO A 475 -8.86 4.86 2.10
CA PRO A 475 -9.88 5.87 1.84
C PRO A 475 -10.08 6.02 0.33
N THR A 476 -11.34 6.15 -0.11
CA THR A 476 -11.59 6.41 -1.52
C THR A 476 -12.79 7.33 -1.68
N LEU A 477 -12.58 8.40 -2.45
CA LEU A 477 -13.58 9.40 -2.78
C LEU A 477 -13.81 9.42 -4.29
N VAL A 478 -15.08 9.36 -4.68
CA VAL A 478 -15.49 9.57 -6.08
C VAL A 478 -16.08 10.96 -6.22
N ILE A 479 -15.35 11.83 -6.90
CA ILE A 479 -15.66 13.27 -7.04
C ILE A 479 -16.01 13.56 -8.50
N SER A 480 -17.26 13.91 -8.76
CA SER A 480 -17.78 14.11 -10.10
C SER A 480 -19.06 14.95 -10.06
N PRO A 481 -19.43 15.65 -11.13
CA PRO A 481 -20.79 16.21 -11.27
C PRO A 481 -21.89 15.17 -11.12
N TYR A 482 -21.59 13.91 -11.35
CA TYR A 482 -22.54 12.81 -11.31
C TYR A 482 -22.34 11.87 -10.13
N ALA A 483 -21.39 12.14 -9.23
CA ALA A 483 -21.26 11.40 -7.97
C ALA A 483 -22.50 11.61 -7.12
N ARG A 484 -22.96 10.58 -6.41
CA ARG A 484 -24.09 10.67 -5.49
C ARG A 484 -23.72 11.58 -4.31
N PRO A 485 -24.46 12.68 -4.06
CA PRO A 485 -24.07 13.64 -3.04
C PRO A 485 -24.23 13.07 -1.62
N GLY A 486 -23.16 13.16 -0.82
CA GLY A 486 -23.15 12.69 0.57
C GLY A 486 -23.46 11.21 0.74
N TYR A 487 -23.17 10.41 -0.27
CA TYR A 487 -23.46 8.98 -0.29
C TYR A 487 -22.25 8.18 0.21
N ILE A 488 -22.50 7.22 1.09
CA ILE A 488 -21.51 6.24 1.49
C ILE A 488 -21.76 4.96 0.69
N CYS A 489 -20.82 4.61 -0.17
CA CYS A 489 -20.90 3.41 -0.99
C CYS A 489 -20.28 2.22 -0.24
N HIS A 490 -21.12 1.23 0.10
CA HIS A 490 -20.71 0.01 0.80
C HIS A 490 -20.32 -1.14 -0.16
N SER A 491 -20.20 -0.88 -1.44
CA SER A 491 -19.76 -1.88 -2.41
C SER A 491 -18.28 -2.15 -2.26
N THR A 492 -17.91 -3.43 -2.36
CA THR A 492 -16.50 -3.85 -2.31
C THR A 492 -15.81 -3.52 -3.63
N PHE A 493 -14.73 -2.75 -3.54
CA PHE A 493 -13.88 -2.31 -4.63
C PHE A 493 -12.42 -2.52 -4.29
N ASP A 494 -11.57 -2.51 -5.31
CA ASP A 494 -10.12 -2.43 -5.21
C ASP A 494 -9.56 -1.57 -6.37
N PHE A 495 -8.23 -1.48 -6.51
CA PHE A 495 -7.61 -0.67 -7.57
C PHE A 495 -7.96 -1.11 -8.99
N THR A 496 -8.48 -2.32 -9.17
CA THR A 496 -8.96 -2.79 -10.48
C THR A 496 -10.37 -2.32 -10.81
N SER A 497 -11.12 -1.83 -9.83
CA SER A 497 -12.48 -1.31 -10.05
C SER A 497 -12.52 -0.05 -10.91
N PRO A 498 -11.65 0.96 -10.74
CA PRO A 498 -11.52 2.07 -11.69
C PRO A 498 -11.09 1.62 -13.08
N LEU A 499 -10.20 0.60 -13.20
CA LEU A 499 -9.81 0.05 -14.49
C LEU A 499 -11.00 -0.61 -15.18
N LYS A 500 -11.80 -1.39 -14.45
CA LYS A 500 -13.04 -2.00 -14.93
C LYS A 500 -14.00 -0.98 -15.53
N LEU A 501 -14.21 0.13 -14.83
CA LEU A 501 -15.07 1.22 -15.31
C LEU A 501 -14.54 1.85 -16.61
N ILE A 502 -13.21 2.03 -16.74
CA ILE A 502 -12.54 2.51 -17.94
C ILE A 502 -12.70 1.50 -19.09
N GLU A 503 -12.48 0.22 -18.83
CA GLU A 503 -12.64 -0.87 -19.81
C GLU A 503 -14.05 -0.90 -20.39
N GLU A 504 -15.06 -0.85 -19.53
CA GLU A 504 -16.45 -0.85 -19.96
C GLU A 504 -16.81 0.42 -20.72
N LYS A 505 -16.33 1.58 -20.27
CA LYS A 505 -16.58 2.86 -20.96
C LYS A 505 -16.03 2.88 -22.37
N PHE A 506 -14.84 2.37 -22.57
CA PHE A 506 -14.15 2.39 -23.88
C PHE A 506 -14.24 1.05 -24.62
N SER A 507 -15.04 0.08 -24.12
CA SER A 507 -15.23 -1.25 -24.72
C SER A 507 -13.90 -2.01 -24.90
N LEU A 508 -13.03 -1.92 -23.88
CA LEU A 508 -11.73 -2.58 -23.85
C LEU A 508 -11.86 -4.01 -23.27
N GLN A 509 -10.89 -4.85 -23.58
CA GLN A 509 -10.80 -6.18 -22.97
C GLN A 509 -10.07 -6.07 -21.62
N PRO A 510 -10.43 -6.87 -20.61
CA PRO A 510 -9.70 -6.92 -19.35
C PRO A 510 -8.22 -7.25 -19.55
N LEU A 511 -7.36 -6.70 -18.68
CA LEU A 511 -5.91 -6.96 -18.67
C LEU A 511 -5.56 -8.28 -17.98
N ALA A 512 -6.30 -8.63 -16.93
CA ALA A 512 -6.04 -9.79 -16.07
C ALA A 512 -7.35 -10.39 -15.54
N SER A 513 -7.26 -11.42 -14.71
CA SER A 513 -8.42 -12.03 -14.05
C SER A 513 -9.04 -11.12 -13.00
N ARG A 514 -8.23 -10.29 -12.36
CA ARG A 514 -8.67 -9.43 -11.26
C ARG A 514 -9.65 -8.36 -11.77
N ASP A 515 -9.28 -7.57 -12.78
CA ASP A 515 -10.16 -6.57 -13.38
C ASP A 515 -11.35 -7.19 -14.13
N ALA A 516 -11.16 -8.38 -14.77
CA ALA A 516 -12.27 -9.11 -15.38
C ALA A 516 -13.39 -9.42 -14.38
N SER A 517 -13.04 -9.72 -13.12
CA SER A 517 -13.98 -10.06 -12.04
C SER A 517 -14.32 -8.88 -11.14
N ALA A 518 -13.65 -7.76 -11.28
CA ALA A 518 -13.87 -6.58 -10.45
C ALA A 518 -15.29 -6.04 -10.64
N LYS A 519 -15.82 -5.44 -9.59
CA LYS A 519 -17.03 -4.63 -9.66
C LYS A 519 -16.68 -3.27 -10.22
N ASP A 520 -17.46 -2.80 -11.20
CA ASP A 520 -17.38 -1.42 -11.65
C ASP A 520 -17.80 -0.45 -10.53
N MET A 521 -17.50 0.81 -10.67
CA MET A 521 -17.82 1.82 -9.66
C MET A 521 -19.13 2.55 -9.95
N LEU A 522 -20.03 2.01 -10.77
CA LEU A 522 -21.28 2.67 -11.16
C LEU A 522 -22.20 2.98 -9.97
N ASP A 523 -22.11 2.18 -8.89
CA ASP A 523 -22.87 2.43 -7.65
C ASP A 523 -22.57 3.81 -7.02
N CYS A 524 -21.41 4.40 -7.34
CA CYS A 524 -20.99 5.69 -6.83
C CYS A 524 -21.67 6.87 -7.56
N PHE A 525 -22.36 6.61 -8.67
CA PHE A 525 -22.89 7.66 -9.55
C PHE A 525 -24.43 7.63 -9.65
N ASP A 526 -25.00 8.81 -9.91
CA ASP A 526 -26.36 8.97 -10.39
C ASP A 526 -26.36 9.86 -11.66
N PHE A 527 -26.44 9.23 -12.81
CA PHE A 527 -26.43 9.92 -14.10
C PHE A 527 -27.77 10.55 -14.46
N GLN A 528 -28.79 10.41 -13.62
CA GLN A 528 -30.10 11.05 -13.78
C GLN A 528 -30.23 12.35 -12.97
N GLN A 529 -29.30 12.58 -12.03
CA GLN A 529 -29.30 13.81 -11.24
C GLN A 529 -28.91 15.04 -12.08
N GLN A 530 -29.28 16.22 -11.59
CA GLN A 530 -28.68 17.46 -12.09
C GLN A 530 -27.17 17.43 -11.74
N PRO A 531 -26.29 17.73 -12.70
CA PRO A 531 -24.86 17.74 -12.43
C PRO A 531 -24.50 18.68 -11.27
N LEU A 532 -23.71 18.18 -10.34
CA LEU A 532 -23.23 18.98 -9.21
C LEU A 532 -22.35 20.14 -9.72
N ALA A 533 -22.54 21.30 -9.16
CA ALA A 533 -21.66 22.44 -9.40
C ALA A 533 -20.25 22.15 -8.84
N PRO A 534 -19.20 22.75 -9.42
CA PRO A 534 -17.87 22.67 -8.87
C PRO A 534 -17.81 23.25 -7.45
N ASP A 535 -17.10 22.56 -6.56
CA ASP A 535 -16.88 22.98 -5.18
C ASP A 535 -15.39 23.29 -4.97
N VAL A 536 -15.01 24.50 -5.33
CA VAL A 536 -13.62 24.95 -5.25
C VAL A 536 -13.31 25.38 -3.81
N ILE A 537 -12.48 24.58 -3.12
CA ILE A 537 -12.04 24.87 -1.75
C ILE A 537 -10.76 25.71 -1.80
N THR A 538 -10.80 26.89 -1.19
CA THR A 538 -9.67 27.82 -1.09
C THR A 538 -9.27 28.07 0.37
N LEU A 539 -8.16 28.74 0.60
CA LEU A 539 -7.75 29.16 1.95
C LEU A 539 -8.78 30.07 2.63
N GLN A 540 -9.66 30.73 1.87
CA GLN A 540 -10.74 31.58 2.38
C GLN A 540 -12.06 30.82 2.59
N THR A 541 -12.13 29.57 2.13
CA THR A 541 -13.33 28.74 2.29
C THR A 541 -13.50 28.37 3.75
N THR A 542 -14.63 28.75 4.35
CA THR A 542 -14.99 28.32 5.71
C THR A 542 -15.79 27.04 5.59
N LEU A 543 -15.22 25.94 6.05
CA LEU A 543 -15.90 24.65 6.13
C LEU A 543 -16.65 24.57 7.47
N ASP A 544 -17.92 24.19 7.43
CA ASP A 544 -18.77 24.08 8.61
C ASP A 544 -19.12 22.61 8.90
N PHE A 545 -18.58 22.09 9.97
CA PHE A 545 -18.84 20.75 10.48
C PHE A 545 -19.69 20.74 11.76
N SER A 546 -20.27 21.87 12.16
CA SER A 546 -21.02 22.03 13.41
C SER A 546 -22.21 21.06 13.57
N THR A 547 -22.74 20.58 12.45
CA THR A 547 -23.85 19.60 12.43
C THR A 547 -23.38 18.14 12.38
N MET A 548 -22.08 17.88 12.14
CA MET A 548 -21.54 16.53 12.10
C MET A 548 -21.33 15.99 13.53
N LYS A 549 -21.81 14.79 13.75
CA LYS A 549 -21.59 14.06 15.01
C LYS A 549 -20.64 12.93 14.71
N THR A 550 -19.35 13.15 14.94
CA THR A 550 -18.36 12.09 14.83
C THR A 550 -18.64 10.98 15.83
N ARG A 551 -18.33 9.74 15.44
CA ARG A 551 -18.27 8.63 16.38
C ARG A 551 -16.98 8.82 17.23
N GLN A 552 -17.06 8.47 18.50
CA GLN A 552 -15.89 8.47 19.39
C GLN A 552 -15.63 7.02 19.79
N PRO A 553 -14.54 6.38 19.34
CA PRO A 553 -14.18 5.01 19.70
C PRO A 553 -13.66 4.88 21.12
#